data_8a50e6511606380d753f7d7372f94664
#
_entry.id   8a50e6511606380d753f7d7372f94664
#
_cell.length_a   1.000
_cell.length_b   1.000
_cell.length_c   1.000
_cell.angle_alpha   90.00
_cell.angle_beta   90.00
_cell.angle_gamma   90.00
#
_symmetry.space_group_name_H-M   'P 1'
#
loop_
_entity.id
_entity.type
_entity.pdbx_description
1 polymer ?
#
loop_
_entity_poly.entity_id
_entity_poly.type
_entity_poly.pdbx_seq_one_letter_code
_entity_poly.pdbx_strand_id
1 'polypeptide(L)' 'MAGTRQHSSLGGSLISSQIVSRLVEELHCGCYAEATRLPPETELAAAMGVSRTVIRDALSELEREGLVERVRGIGTVVN' A
#
# COMPACT_ATOMS: atom_id res chain seq x y z
N MET A 1 -9.93 -25.17 1.85
CA MET A 1 -9.84 -24.61 2.32
C MET A 1 -9.62 -23.92 2.56
N ALA A 2 -9.65 -23.94 2.47
CA ALA A 2 -9.41 -23.14 2.95
C ALA A 2 -9.39 -22.50 3.33
N GLY A 3 -9.49 -22.46 3.47
CA GLY A 3 -9.37 -21.69 4.16
C GLY A 3 -9.39 -21.00 4.38
N THR A 4 -9.42 -20.93 4.54
CA THR A 4 -9.39 -20.12 4.97
C THR A 4 -9.31 -19.48 5.53
N ARG A 5 -9.22 -19.62 5.75
CA ARG A 5 -9.13 -18.89 6.43
C ARG A 5 -8.96 -18.10 6.90
N GLN A 6 -9.05 -18.00 7.01
CA GLN A 6 -8.93 -17.23 7.59
C GLN A 6 -8.96 -16.42 7.91
N HIS A 7 -9.25 -16.35 8.12
CA HIS A 7 -9.28 -15.54 8.62
C HIS A 7 -9.45 -14.61 8.95
N SER A 8 -9.88 -14.37 9.14
CA SER A 8 -10.52 -13.60 9.45
C SER A 8 -10.21 -12.52 10.31
N SER A 9 -10.29 -12.65 11.40
CA SER A 9 -9.74 -11.75 12.31
C SER A 9 -8.66 -11.08 11.72
N LEU A 10 -8.40 -11.62 10.77
CA LEU A 10 -7.36 -11.20 9.97
C LEU A 10 -7.86 -10.29 8.89
N GLY A 11 -9.06 -9.76 9.04
CA GLY A 11 -9.65 -8.92 8.03
C GLY A 11 -8.78 -7.74 7.68
N GLY A 12 -8.21 -7.06 8.68
CA GLY A 12 -7.35 -5.92 8.42
C GLY A 12 -6.11 -6.31 7.65
N SER A 13 -5.47 -7.40 8.07
CA SER A 13 -4.27 -7.89 7.39
C SER A 13 -4.57 -8.32 5.97
N LEU A 14 -5.71 -8.97 5.76
CA LEU A 14 -6.09 -9.41 4.44
C LEU A 14 -6.32 -8.22 3.52
N ILE A 15 -6.99 -7.18 4.02
CA ILE A 15 -7.23 -5.99 3.23
C ILE A 15 -5.92 -5.30 2.92
N SER A 16 -5.03 -5.20 3.90
CA SER A 16 -3.71 -4.60 3.67
C SER A 16 -2.94 -5.34 2.60
N SER A 17 -3.00 -6.68 2.63
CA SER A 17 -2.31 -7.48 1.63
C SER A 17 -2.85 -7.23 0.23
N GLN A 18 -4.16 -7.06 0.11
CA GLN A 18 -4.77 -6.77 -1.19
C GLN A 18 -4.32 -5.41 -1.70
N ILE A 19 -4.25 -4.43 -0.81
CA ILE A 19 -3.79 -3.10 -1.17
C ILE A 19 -2.32 -3.13 -1.58
N VAL A 20 -1.50 -3.87 -0.83
CA VAL A 20 -0.09 -4.02 -1.18
C VAL A 20 0.04 -4.60 -2.59
N SER A 21 -0.70 -5.67 -2.89
CA SER A 21 -0.64 -6.28 -4.20
C SER A 21 -1.03 -5.31 -5.30
N ARG A 22 -2.07 -4.54 -5.07
CA ARG A 22 -2.53 -3.57 -6.05
C ARG A 22 -1.49 -2.48 -6.29
N LEU A 23 -0.89 -1.97 -5.21
CA LEU A 23 0.13 -0.95 -5.35
C LEU A 23 1.37 -1.49 -6.05
N VAL A 24 1.76 -2.73 -5.74
CA VAL A 24 2.90 -3.36 -6.42
C VAL A 24 2.64 -3.45 -7.91
N GLU A 25 1.43 -3.84 -8.30
CA GLU A 25 1.09 -3.91 -9.71
C GLU A 25 1.20 -2.53 -10.37
N GLU A 26 0.72 -1.50 -9.70
CA GLU A 26 0.78 -0.15 -10.25
C GLU A 26 2.21 0.34 -10.37
N LEU A 27 3.06 -0.02 -9.41
CA LEU A 27 4.46 0.35 -9.48
C LEU A 27 5.16 -0.36 -10.64
N HIS A 28 4.83 -1.64 -10.84
CA HIS A 28 5.48 -2.43 -11.89
C HIS A 28 4.98 -2.09 -13.27
N CYS A 29 3.74 -1.61 -13.39
CA CYS A 29 3.21 -1.30 -14.72
C CYS A 29 3.68 0.06 -15.23
N GLY A 30 4.42 0.79 -14.41
CA GLY A 30 4.92 2.10 -14.82
C GLY A 30 3.94 3.22 -14.57
N CYS A 31 2.91 2.98 -13.79
CA CYS A 31 1.95 4.02 -13.44
C CYS A 31 2.61 5.14 -12.64
N TYR A 32 3.67 4.79 -11.92
CA TYR A 32 4.45 5.76 -11.16
C TYR A 32 5.91 5.62 -11.56
N ALA A 33 6.51 6.69 -12.02
CA ALA A 33 7.92 6.69 -12.36
C ALA A 33 8.77 6.68 -11.09
N GLU A 34 10.02 6.29 -11.25
CA GLU A 34 10.99 6.33 -10.17
C GLU A 34 11.07 7.76 -9.62
N ALA A 35 11.19 7.88 -8.31
CA ALA A 35 11.24 9.16 -7.60
C ALA A 35 9.94 9.94 -7.65
N THR A 36 8.85 9.35 -8.16
CA THR A 36 7.55 9.99 -8.13
C THR A 36 6.98 9.93 -6.72
N ARG A 37 6.39 11.02 -6.28
CA ARG A 37 5.73 11.05 -4.99
C ARG A 37 4.33 10.48 -5.14
N LEU A 38 4.00 9.50 -4.29
CA LEU A 38 2.67 8.94 -4.28
C LEU A 38 1.67 9.94 -3.69
N PRO A 39 0.39 9.79 -4.02
CA PRO A 39 -0.62 10.64 -3.39
C PRO A 39 -0.61 10.47 -1.87
N PRO A 40 -1.08 11.47 -1.13
CA PRO A 40 -1.16 11.34 0.33
C PRO A 40 -2.02 10.17 0.75
N GLU A 41 -1.79 9.67 1.97
CA GLU A 41 -2.53 8.54 2.50
C GLU A 41 -4.04 8.75 2.42
N THR A 42 -4.49 9.98 2.72
CA THR A 42 -5.93 10.27 2.67
C THR A 42 -6.50 10.09 1.27
N GLU A 43 -5.75 10.52 0.26
CA GLU A 43 -6.21 10.38 -1.11
C GLU A 43 -6.19 8.92 -1.56
N LEU A 44 -5.13 8.20 -1.19
CA LEU A 44 -5.07 6.77 -1.53
C LEU A 44 -6.20 6.01 -0.86
N ALA A 45 -6.48 6.33 0.40
CA ALA A 45 -7.55 5.67 1.13
C ALA A 45 -8.89 5.92 0.43
N ALA A 46 -9.16 7.15 0.04
CA ALA A 46 -10.41 7.48 -0.63
C ALA A 46 -10.50 6.78 -1.99
N ALA A 47 -9.42 6.79 -2.74
CA ALA A 47 -9.41 6.18 -4.07
C ALA A 47 -9.62 4.67 -4.01
N MET A 48 -9.10 4.03 -2.97
CA MET A 48 -9.17 2.58 -2.85
C MET A 48 -10.31 2.10 -1.95
N GLY A 49 -11.05 3.03 -1.35
CA GLY A 49 -12.20 2.67 -0.53
C GLY A 49 -11.83 1.98 0.77
N VAL A 50 -10.70 2.34 1.35
CA VAL A 50 -10.24 1.73 2.60
C VAL A 50 -9.86 2.83 3.58
N SER A 51 -9.54 2.45 4.82
CA SER A 51 -9.15 3.42 5.84
C SER A 51 -7.69 3.85 5.64
N ARG A 52 -7.35 4.99 6.23
CA ARG A 52 -5.96 5.46 6.21
C ARG A 52 -5.02 4.49 6.90
N THR A 53 -5.51 3.82 7.94
CA THR A 53 -4.70 2.83 8.65
C THR A 53 -4.29 1.70 7.72
N VAL A 54 -5.22 1.24 6.88
CA VAL A 54 -4.92 0.18 5.91
C VAL A 54 -3.86 0.66 4.92
N ILE A 55 -4.00 1.90 4.44
CA ILE A 55 -3.01 2.46 3.51
C ILE A 55 -1.64 2.56 4.19
N ARG A 56 -1.62 3.05 5.43
CA ARG A 56 -0.36 3.19 6.15
C ARG A 56 0.33 1.84 6.33
N ASP A 57 -0.45 0.81 6.68
CA ASP A 57 0.12 -0.53 6.83
C ASP A 57 0.66 -1.03 5.51
N ALA A 58 -0.07 -0.82 4.43
CA ALA A 58 0.37 -1.24 3.11
C ALA A 58 1.66 -0.53 2.70
N LEU A 59 1.73 0.78 2.92
CA LEU A 59 2.93 1.54 2.59
C LEU A 59 4.12 1.10 3.43
N SER A 60 3.89 0.75 4.70
CA SER A 60 4.96 0.22 5.54
C SER A 60 5.52 -1.08 4.98
N GLU A 61 4.63 -1.92 4.46
CA GLU A 61 5.05 -3.17 3.83
C GLU A 61 5.89 -2.89 2.60
N LEU A 62 5.46 -1.96 1.75
CA LEU A 62 6.21 -1.61 0.55
C LEU A 62 7.56 -1.01 0.90
N GLU A 63 7.62 -0.23 1.97
CA GLU A 63 8.88 0.35 2.41
C GLU A 63 9.85 -0.72 2.87
N ARG A 64 9.35 -1.71 3.62
CA ARG A 64 10.19 -2.82 4.05
C ARG A 64 10.75 -3.60 2.87
N GLU A 65 10.02 -3.64 1.76
CA GLU A 65 10.48 -4.34 0.57
C GLU A 65 11.32 -3.48 -0.34
N GLY A 66 11.53 -2.23 0.05
CA GLY A 66 12.38 -1.35 -0.73
C GLY A 66 11.74 -0.74 -1.95
N LEU A 67 10.43 -0.86 -2.08
CA LEU A 67 9.71 -0.34 -3.25
C LEU A 67 9.39 1.13 -3.13
N VAL A 68 9.25 1.63 -1.92
CA VAL A 68 8.99 3.04 -1.67
C VAL A 68 9.80 3.48 -0.46
N GLU A 69 9.93 4.80 -0.31
CA GLU A 69 10.63 5.38 0.83
C GLU A 69 9.80 6.53 1.36
N ARG A 70 9.63 6.59 2.68
CA ARG A 70 8.94 7.69 3.31
C ARG A 70 9.96 8.76 3.66
N VAL A 71 9.80 9.92 3.06
CA VAL A 71 10.73 11.02 3.24
C VAL A 71 10.05 12.13 4.03
N ARG A 72 10.64 12.48 5.16
CA ARG A 72 10.06 13.48 6.04
C ARG A 72 9.92 14.81 5.31
N GLY A 73 8.73 15.39 5.41
CA GLY A 73 8.46 16.67 4.78
C GLY A 73 8.12 16.57 3.31
N ILE A 74 8.27 15.40 2.71
CA ILE A 74 7.99 15.20 1.29
C ILE A 74 6.84 14.23 1.09
N GLY A 75 6.87 13.09 1.80
CA GLY A 75 5.86 12.06 1.67
C GLY A 75 6.48 10.75 1.25
N THR A 76 5.68 9.91 0.60
CA THR A 76 6.13 8.60 0.14
C THR A 76 6.56 8.70 -1.31
N VAL A 77 7.76 8.23 -1.59
CA VAL A 77 8.39 8.36 -2.90
C VAL A 77 8.70 6.97 -3.44
N VAL A 78 8.49 6.76 -4.72
CA VAL A 78 8.79 5.49 -5.39
C VAL A 78 10.31 5.37 -5.55
N ASN A 79 10.85 4.23 -5.11
CA ASN A 79 12.28 3.96 -5.27
C ASN A 79 12.64 3.52 -6.67
#